data_42c8d0f5587a27f9f804c5d6a26130b7
#
_entry.id   42c8d0f5587a27f9f804c5d6a26130b7
#
_cell.length_a   1.000
_cell.length_b   1.000
_cell.length_c   1.000
_cell.angle_alpha   90.00
_cell.angle_beta   90.00
_cell.angle_gamma   90.00
#
_symmetry.space_group_name_H-M   'P 1'
#
loop_
_entity.id
_entity.type
_entity.pdbx_description
1 polymer ?
#
loop_
_entity_poly.entity_id
_entity_poly.type
_entity_poly.pdbx_seq_one_letter_code
_entity_poly.pdbx_strand_id
1 'polypeptide(L)'
;MKFDKQGNIQETHKEYSAAVWEVSKQYNIPVIDLDKMSRDLLQKFGKENSKLLFMQLDSLQHPNYPAGQKDNTHFNEYGARRMAQIVLMEIKNLKPELAERIIIAPVKKS
;
A
#
# COMPACT_ATOMS: atom_id res chain seq x y z
N MET A 1 -7.44 -7.16 1.46
CA MET A 1 -8.33 -6.08 1.00
C MET A 1 -9.76 -6.58 0.89
N LYS A 2 -10.67 -5.91 1.54
CA LYS A 2 -12.11 -6.23 1.49
C LYS A 2 -12.95 -4.98 1.34
N PHE A 3 -13.97 -5.05 0.49
CA PHE A 3 -15.00 -4.02 0.34
C PHE A 3 -16.36 -4.58 0.76
N ASP A 4 -17.20 -3.74 1.31
CA ASP A 4 -18.58 -4.11 1.61
C ASP A 4 -19.48 -4.04 0.35
N LYS A 5 -20.77 -4.35 0.53
CA LYS A 5 -21.74 -4.35 -0.57
C LYS A 5 -21.99 -2.95 -1.16
N GLN A 6 -21.72 -1.90 -0.38
CA GLN A 6 -21.88 -0.51 -0.79
C GLN A 6 -20.62 0.07 -1.46
N GLY A 7 -19.54 -0.72 -1.58
CA GLY A 7 -18.28 -0.29 -2.17
C GLY A 7 -17.37 0.47 -1.23
N ASN A 8 -17.57 0.35 0.07
CA ASN A 8 -16.71 0.95 1.08
C ASN A 8 -15.65 -0.06 1.54
N ILE A 9 -14.39 0.39 1.58
CA ILE A 9 -13.31 -0.48 2.06
C ILE A 9 -13.45 -0.74 3.56
N GLN A 10 -13.19 -1.98 3.95
CA GLN A 10 -13.27 -2.40 5.34
C GLN A 10 -11.90 -2.35 6.01
N GLU A 11 -11.90 -2.02 7.30
CA GLU A 11 -10.72 -2.04 8.14
C GLU A 11 -10.48 -3.45 8.67
N THR A 12 -9.51 -4.16 8.08
CA THR A 12 -9.23 -5.57 8.39
C THR A 12 -8.09 -5.78 9.39
N HIS A 13 -7.34 -4.72 9.74
CA HIS A 13 -6.16 -4.78 10.60
C HIS A 13 -6.26 -3.86 11.82
N LYS A 14 -7.47 -3.56 12.28
CA LYS A 14 -7.73 -2.59 13.34
C LYS A 14 -6.93 -2.86 14.60
N GLU A 15 -6.92 -4.10 15.07
CA GLU A 15 -6.24 -4.47 16.31
C GLU A 15 -4.72 -4.37 16.18
N TYR A 16 -4.16 -4.77 15.05
CA TYR A 16 -2.74 -4.65 14.77
C TYR A 16 -2.31 -3.20 14.68
N SER A 17 -3.09 -2.39 14.01
CA SER A 17 -2.85 -0.95 13.86
C SER A 17 -2.88 -0.26 15.24
N ALA A 18 -3.86 -0.58 16.07
CA ALA A 18 -3.97 -0.05 17.42
C ALA A 18 -2.74 -0.42 18.28
N ALA A 19 -2.24 -1.65 18.16
CA ALA A 19 -1.04 -2.08 18.88
C ALA A 19 0.21 -1.29 18.45
N VAL A 20 0.35 -1.01 17.17
CA VAL A 20 1.45 -0.17 16.64
C VAL A 20 1.41 1.23 17.22
N TRP A 21 0.23 1.85 17.25
CA TRP A 21 0.05 3.18 17.84
C TRP A 21 0.36 3.20 19.33
N GLU A 22 0.00 2.15 20.05
CA GLU A 22 0.30 2.03 21.48
C GLU A 22 1.82 1.98 21.75
N VAL A 23 2.55 1.18 20.97
CA VAL A 23 4.02 1.12 21.04
C VAL A 23 4.64 2.48 20.72
N SER A 24 4.14 3.16 19.71
CA SER A 24 4.59 4.52 19.36
C SER A 24 4.47 5.47 20.52
N LYS A 25 3.34 5.46 21.21
CA LYS A 25 3.11 6.30 22.41
C LYS A 25 4.05 5.94 23.53
N GLN A 26 4.19 4.65 23.82
CA GLN A 26 4.98 4.15 24.94
C GLN A 26 6.46 4.52 24.79
N TYR A 27 7.01 4.44 23.61
CA TYR A 27 8.43 4.68 23.32
C TYR A 27 8.72 6.01 22.63
N ASN A 28 7.70 6.84 22.43
CA ASN A 28 7.80 8.12 21.74
C ASN A 28 8.47 8.00 20.35
N ILE A 29 8.00 7.05 19.57
CA ILE A 29 8.51 6.77 18.24
C ILE A 29 7.50 7.26 17.19
N PRO A 30 7.95 7.97 16.13
CA PRO A 30 7.05 8.36 15.04
C PRO A 30 6.45 7.14 14.32
N VAL A 31 5.21 7.29 13.87
CA VAL A 31 4.49 6.24 13.14
C VAL A 31 4.05 6.76 11.79
N ILE A 32 4.19 5.91 10.78
CA ILE A 32 3.54 6.09 9.48
C ILE A 32 2.25 5.27 9.51
N ASP A 33 1.11 5.93 9.41
CA ASP A 33 -0.20 5.26 9.38
C ASP A 33 -0.49 4.70 7.98
N LEU A 34 0.31 3.71 7.59
CA LEU A 34 0.20 3.09 6.28
C LEU A 34 -1.13 2.34 6.11
N ASP A 35 -1.67 1.80 7.20
CA ASP A 35 -2.97 1.14 7.18
C ASP A 35 -4.08 2.09 6.70
N LYS A 36 -4.20 3.26 7.33
CA LYS A 36 -5.18 4.26 6.92
C LYS A 36 -4.90 4.83 5.53
N MET A 37 -3.65 5.17 5.25
CA MET A 37 -3.26 5.76 3.97
C MET A 37 -3.48 4.80 2.80
N SER A 38 -3.17 3.52 2.99
CA SER A 38 -3.43 2.51 1.97
C SER A 38 -4.93 2.30 1.76
N ARG A 39 -5.73 2.26 2.83
CA ARG A 39 -7.19 2.17 2.71
C ARG A 39 -7.77 3.37 1.96
N ASP A 40 -7.30 4.57 2.25
CA ASP A 40 -7.75 5.78 1.55
C ASP A 40 -7.43 5.70 0.05
N LEU A 41 -6.25 5.22 -0.32
CA LEU A 41 -5.87 5.01 -1.71
C LEU A 41 -6.77 3.97 -2.39
N LEU A 42 -6.97 2.83 -1.74
CA LEU A 42 -7.81 1.76 -2.28
C LEU A 42 -9.27 2.20 -2.40
N GLN A 43 -9.76 3.00 -1.47
CA GLN A 43 -11.10 3.56 -1.55
C GLN A 43 -11.27 4.50 -2.75
N LYS A 44 -10.25 5.31 -3.04
CA LYS A 44 -10.24 6.19 -4.22
C LYS A 44 -10.27 5.38 -5.52
N PHE A 45 -9.57 4.27 -5.58
CA PHE A 45 -9.59 3.38 -6.74
C PHE A 45 -10.95 2.69 -6.89
N GLY A 46 -11.60 2.36 -5.78
CA GLY A 46 -12.85 1.62 -5.75
C GLY A 46 -12.63 0.11 -5.82
N LYS A 47 -13.70 -0.62 -5.60
CA LYS A 47 -13.68 -2.09 -5.49
C LYS A 47 -13.03 -2.78 -6.70
N GLU A 48 -13.40 -2.38 -7.91
CA GLU A 48 -12.91 -3.02 -9.12
C GLU A 48 -11.49 -2.56 -9.49
N ASN A 49 -11.26 -1.25 -9.51
CA ASN A 49 -9.97 -0.71 -9.92
C ASN A 49 -8.86 -0.98 -8.90
N SER A 50 -9.18 -1.16 -7.62
CA SER A 50 -8.19 -1.50 -6.61
C SER A 50 -7.49 -2.83 -6.89
N LYS A 51 -8.14 -3.73 -7.63
CA LYS A 51 -7.53 -5.00 -8.06
C LYS A 51 -6.29 -4.82 -8.93
N LEU A 52 -6.17 -3.66 -9.60
CA LEU A 52 -4.98 -3.31 -10.39
C LEU A 52 -3.69 -3.21 -9.55
N LEU A 53 -3.83 -3.06 -8.24
CA LEU A 53 -2.70 -2.95 -7.30
C LEU A 53 -2.25 -4.30 -6.75
N PHE A 54 -3.01 -5.36 -6.99
CA PHE A 54 -2.79 -6.68 -6.42
C PHE A 54 -2.44 -7.73 -7.49
N MET A 55 -2.05 -8.91 -7.03
CA MET A 55 -1.70 -10.04 -7.89
C MET A 55 -2.95 -10.68 -8.48
N GLN A 56 -3.53 -10.02 -9.47
CA GLN A 56 -4.68 -10.49 -10.24
C GLN A 56 -4.20 -10.82 -11.66
N LEU A 57 -4.15 -12.10 -11.98
CA LEU A 57 -3.65 -12.58 -13.25
C LEU A 57 -4.68 -13.49 -13.91
N ASP A 58 -4.88 -13.32 -15.22
CA ASP A 58 -5.67 -14.22 -16.02
C ASP A 58 -4.88 -15.49 -16.32
N SER A 59 -5.59 -16.54 -16.68
CA SER A 59 -4.99 -17.80 -17.13
C SER A 59 -4.01 -17.53 -18.28
N LEU A 60 -2.83 -18.15 -18.21
CA LEU A 60 -1.74 -18.05 -19.19
C LEU A 60 -1.11 -16.64 -19.32
N GLN A 61 -1.46 -15.70 -18.45
CA GLN A 61 -0.87 -14.37 -18.46
C GLN A 61 0.56 -14.34 -17.94
N HIS A 62 0.90 -15.24 -17.00
CA HIS A 62 2.23 -15.32 -16.41
C HIS A 62 2.69 -16.78 -16.33
N PRO A 63 3.96 -17.08 -16.70
CA PRO A 63 4.47 -18.45 -16.72
C PRO A 63 4.40 -19.17 -15.37
N ASN A 64 4.59 -18.45 -14.27
CA ASN A 64 4.56 -19.01 -12.93
C ASN A 64 3.13 -19.25 -12.41
N TYR A 65 2.12 -18.74 -13.10
CA TYR A 65 0.71 -18.83 -12.71
C TYR A 65 -0.14 -19.23 -13.92
N PRO A 66 0.05 -20.45 -14.45
CA PRO A 66 -0.63 -20.82 -15.69
C PRO A 66 -2.15 -20.85 -15.59
N ALA A 67 -2.70 -21.09 -14.39
CA ALA A 67 -4.15 -21.04 -14.14
C ALA A 67 -4.65 -19.65 -13.76
N GLY A 68 -3.76 -18.64 -13.73
CA GLY A 68 -4.08 -17.30 -13.24
C GLY A 68 -3.92 -17.18 -11.73
N GLN A 69 -4.22 -16.00 -11.21
CA GLN A 69 -4.15 -15.68 -9.78
C GLN A 69 -5.21 -14.67 -9.43
N LYS A 70 -5.95 -14.91 -8.35
CA LYS A 70 -6.93 -13.98 -7.80
C LYS A 70 -6.56 -13.67 -6.36
N ASP A 71 -5.65 -12.72 -6.17
CA ASP A 71 -5.08 -12.41 -4.88
C ASP A 71 -5.31 -10.92 -4.56
N ASN A 72 -6.02 -10.65 -3.46
CA ASN A 72 -6.29 -9.32 -2.95
C ASN A 72 -5.44 -8.99 -1.70
N THR A 73 -4.37 -9.75 -1.48
CA THR A 73 -3.51 -9.61 -0.29
C THR A 73 -2.10 -9.17 -0.67
N HIS A 74 -1.56 -9.70 -1.76
CA HIS A 74 -0.19 -9.39 -2.20
C HIS A 74 -0.21 -8.39 -3.34
N PHE A 75 0.57 -7.31 -3.18
CA PHE A 75 0.70 -6.29 -4.21
C PHE A 75 1.46 -6.82 -5.43
N ASN A 76 1.04 -6.35 -6.61
CA ASN A 76 1.87 -6.44 -7.81
C ASN A 76 2.91 -5.30 -7.79
N GLU A 77 3.72 -5.19 -8.86
CA GLU A 77 4.76 -4.16 -8.95
C GLU A 77 4.17 -2.75 -8.84
N TYR A 78 3.07 -2.48 -9.52
CA TYR A 78 2.41 -1.17 -9.48
C TYR A 78 1.90 -0.85 -8.06
N GLY A 79 1.24 -1.79 -7.42
CA GLY A 79 0.75 -1.62 -6.04
C GLY A 79 1.89 -1.39 -5.06
N ALA A 80 2.97 -2.15 -5.18
CA ALA A 80 4.15 -1.99 -4.33
C ALA A 80 4.78 -0.60 -4.49
N ARG A 81 4.87 -0.10 -5.72
CA ARG A 81 5.37 1.26 -5.98
C ARG A 81 4.48 2.34 -5.37
N ARG A 82 3.17 2.18 -5.45
CA ARG A 82 2.22 3.12 -4.85
C ARG A 82 2.36 3.16 -3.33
N MET A 83 2.52 1.99 -2.69
CA MET A 83 2.75 1.93 -1.24
C MET A 83 4.10 2.55 -0.86
N ALA A 84 5.14 2.29 -1.63
CA ALA A 84 6.45 2.90 -1.41
C ALA A 84 6.41 4.43 -1.52
N GLN A 85 5.64 4.97 -2.46
CA GLN A 85 5.45 6.42 -2.60
C GLN A 85 4.79 7.03 -1.37
N ILE A 86 3.79 6.37 -0.80
CA ILE A 86 3.15 6.83 0.45
C ILE A 86 4.17 6.88 1.58
N VAL A 87 4.93 5.81 1.78
CA VAL A 87 5.96 5.73 2.82
C VAL A 87 7.02 6.82 2.62
N LEU A 88 7.46 7.03 1.38
CA LEU A 88 8.46 8.04 1.05
C LEU A 88 8.00 9.45 1.40
N MET A 89 6.75 9.79 1.08
CA MET A 89 6.17 11.07 1.42
C MET A 89 6.11 11.29 2.93
N GLU A 90 5.74 10.25 3.68
CA GLU A 90 5.66 10.34 5.14
C GLU A 90 7.05 10.45 5.78
N ILE A 91 8.06 9.79 5.23
CA ILE A 91 9.45 9.96 5.68
C ILE A 91 9.90 11.41 5.52
N LYS A 92 9.56 12.03 4.39
CA LYS A 92 9.86 13.45 4.15
C LYS A 92 9.23 14.37 5.18
N ASN A 93 8.02 14.05 5.62
CA ASN A 93 7.28 14.85 6.59
C ASN A 93 7.76 14.61 8.02
N LEU A 94 8.07 13.37 8.39
CA LEU A 94 8.38 12.98 9.77
C LEU A 94 9.87 13.05 10.10
N LYS A 95 10.74 12.84 9.12
CA LYS A 95 12.20 12.79 9.29
C LYS A 95 12.93 13.52 8.16
N PRO A 96 12.96 14.87 8.21
CA PRO A 96 13.62 15.67 7.16
C PRO A 96 15.08 15.28 6.92
N GLU A 97 15.80 14.83 7.96
CA GLU A 97 17.19 14.39 7.83
C GLU A 97 17.32 13.16 6.92
N LEU A 98 16.36 12.24 6.98
CA LEU A 98 16.32 11.09 6.08
C LEU A 98 15.88 11.51 4.67
N ALA A 99 15.04 12.53 4.58
CA ALA A 99 14.58 13.04 3.29
C ALA A 99 15.75 13.56 2.43
N GLU A 100 16.76 14.15 3.04
CA GLU A 100 17.97 14.62 2.35
C GLU A 100 18.75 13.49 1.67
N ARG A 101 18.58 12.26 2.12
CA ARG A 101 19.23 11.07 1.58
C ARG A 101 18.46 10.38 0.47
N ILE A 102 17.27 10.88 0.15
CA ILE A 102 16.45 10.32 -0.92
C ILE A 102 16.96 10.79 -2.26
N ILE A 103 17.37 9.84 -3.09
CA ILE A 103 17.85 10.10 -4.44
C ILE A 103 16.67 9.88 -5.40
N ILE A 104 16.30 10.95 -6.11
CA ILE A 104 15.31 10.85 -7.18
C ILE A 104 16.07 10.52 -8.46
N ALA A 105 15.87 9.31 -8.97
CA ALA A 105 16.46 8.93 -10.25
C ALA A 105 15.89 9.80 -11.38
N PRO A 106 16.73 10.29 -12.33
CA PRO A 106 16.23 11.03 -13.46
C PRO A 106 15.27 10.15 -14.27
N VAL A 107 14.16 10.77 -14.72
CA VAL A 107 13.22 10.08 -15.59
C VAL A 107 13.93 9.74 -16.89
N LYS A 108 14.00 8.45 -17.23
CA LYS A 108 14.52 8.05 -18.55
C LYS A 108 13.55 8.52 -19.61
N LYS A 109 14.03 9.41 -20.48
CA LYS A 109 13.30 9.74 -21.69
C LYS A 109 13.40 8.54 -22.63
N SER A 110 12.29 7.93 -22.89
CA SER A 110 12.18 6.86 -23.89
C SER A 110 12.19 7.46 -25.29
#